data_c4771e466557439f32b532632800b6e9
#
_entry.id   c4771e466557439f32b532632800b6e9
#
_cell.length_a   1.000
_cell.length_b   1.000
_cell.length_c   1.000
_cell.angle_alpha   90.00
_cell.angle_beta   90.00
_cell.angle_gamma   90.00
#
_symmetry.space_group_name_H-M   'P 1'
#
loop_
_entity.id
_entity.type
_entity.pdbx_description
1 polymer ?
#
loop_
_entity_poly.entity_id
_entity_poly.type
_entity_poly.pdbx_seq_one_letter_code
_entity_poly.pdbx_strand_id
1 'polypeptide(L)'
;MSQTFYKKGFLALAVATALGVSSYVQADVKIGVAGPMTGANAAFGEQYMKGAQAAADKINAAGGVNGEKIVLVKGDDACEPKQAVAVANRLVDQDKVIGVVGHFCSSNTIPASEVYDEAGVIAITPGSTNPQVTERGLSAMFRMCGRDDQQGIVAGDYIVDVLKGKKVAVLHDKDTYGQGLADATKAQLEKRGVKPVLYEGLTRGEKDFSAVVTKIRAAGADVVYFGGLHPEAGPLVRQLREQGLKDVKFMSDDGIVTDELVSTAGGAQYVNGVYMTFGADPRMLPDSKAVVEEFRKAGTEPEGYTLYAYASLQALAAAFNGAKSNKGEDAAKWLKANPVKTVMGEKKWDQKGDLTVSDYVVYQWDKDGKYHQLEKQK
;
A
#
# COMPACT_ATOMS: atom_id res chain seq x y z
N MET A 1 4.30 -89.51 51.58
CA MET A 1 5.27 -89.17 50.51
C MET A 1 4.49 -88.35 49.48
N SER A 2 4.62 -87.08 49.49
CA SER A 2 4.10 -86.22 48.41
C SER A 2 4.83 -84.89 48.47
N GLN A 3 5.61 -84.61 47.47
CA GLN A 3 6.40 -83.41 47.31
C GLN A 3 5.52 -82.32 46.62
N THR A 4 5.41 -81.18 47.27
CA THR A 4 4.71 -80.03 46.74
C THR A 4 5.73 -79.08 46.13
N PHE A 5 5.63 -78.85 44.78
CA PHE A 5 6.46 -77.90 44.03
C PHE A 5 5.85 -76.48 44.15
N TYR A 6 6.63 -75.53 44.71
CA TYR A 6 6.35 -74.11 44.70
C TYR A 6 6.77 -73.50 43.34
N LYS A 7 5.80 -73.03 42.55
CA LYS A 7 6.10 -72.19 41.42
C LYS A 7 6.14 -70.72 41.87
N LYS A 8 7.33 -70.11 41.81
CA LYS A 8 7.50 -68.65 41.98
C LYS A 8 7.08 -67.95 40.67
N GLY A 9 5.96 -67.18 40.71
CA GLY A 9 5.57 -66.30 39.64
C GLY A 9 6.33 -64.96 39.76
N PHE A 10 7.09 -64.61 38.77
CA PHE A 10 7.67 -63.26 38.58
C PHE A 10 6.60 -62.34 38.03
N LEU A 11 6.19 -61.34 38.83
CA LEU A 11 5.34 -60.25 38.38
C LEU A 11 6.23 -59.16 37.78
N ALA A 12 6.28 -59.06 36.41
CA ALA A 12 6.96 -57.98 35.74
C ALA A 12 6.06 -56.73 35.73
N LEU A 13 6.46 -55.72 36.52
CA LEU A 13 5.81 -54.40 36.57
C LEU A 13 6.28 -53.59 35.37
N ALA A 14 5.47 -53.53 34.29
CA ALA A 14 5.70 -52.65 33.15
C ALA A 14 5.28 -51.22 33.55
N VAL A 15 6.26 -50.35 33.84
CA VAL A 15 6.08 -48.93 33.98
C VAL A 15 5.97 -48.32 32.59
N ALA A 16 4.76 -48.08 32.11
CA ALA A 16 4.49 -47.28 30.90
C ALA A 16 4.76 -45.81 31.22
N THR A 17 5.91 -45.29 30.85
CA THR A 17 6.21 -43.86 30.82
C THR A 17 5.39 -43.23 29.67
N ALA A 18 4.21 -42.71 30.01
CA ALA A 18 3.46 -41.85 29.14
C ALA A 18 4.23 -40.50 29.02
N LEU A 19 5.03 -40.37 27.97
CA LEU A 19 5.56 -39.07 27.54
C LEU A 19 4.36 -38.24 27.10
N GLY A 20 3.85 -37.46 28.03
CA GLY A 20 2.87 -36.41 27.73
C GLY A 20 3.52 -35.41 26.78
N VAL A 21 3.23 -35.53 25.48
CA VAL A 21 3.47 -34.45 24.55
C VAL A 21 2.53 -33.34 24.92
N SER A 22 3.01 -32.43 25.80
CA SER A 22 2.35 -31.15 26.02
C SER A 22 2.35 -30.42 24.69
N SER A 23 1.25 -30.51 23.97
CA SER A 23 0.99 -29.59 22.86
C SER A 23 0.93 -28.20 23.48
N TYR A 24 2.04 -27.48 23.43
CA TYR A 24 2.01 -26.05 23.68
C TYR A 24 1.02 -25.48 22.67
N VAL A 25 -0.16 -25.08 23.12
CA VAL A 25 -1.04 -24.21 22.34
C VAL A 25 -0.28 -22.89 22.25
N GLN A 26 0.49 -22.74 21.19
CA GLN A 26 1.20 -21.52 20.91
C GLN A 26 0.14 -20.50 20.50
N ALA A 27 0.09 -19.37 21.21
CA ALA A 27 -0.87 -18.32 20.93
C ALA A 27 -0.59 -17.73 19.55
N ASP A 28 -1.65 -17.48 18.76
CA ASP A 28 -1.49 -16.82 17.45
C ASP A 28 -1.02 -15.38 17.62
N VAL A 29 -0.14 -14.90 16.74
CA VAL A 29 0.22 -13.49 16.67
C VAL A 29 -0.77 -12.73 15.79
N LYS A 30 -1.19 -11.56 16.23
CA LYS A 30 -2.13 -10.72 15.47
C LYS A 30 -1.40 -9.62 14.74
N ILE A 31 -1.70 -9.47 13.45
CA ILE A 31 -1.22 -8.38 12.59
C ILE A 31 -2.44 -7.61 12.09
N GLY A 32 -2.44 -6.30 12.32
CA GLY A 32 -3.47 -5.41 11.79
C GLY A 32 -3.31 -5.22 10.27
N VAL A 33 -4.43 -5.21 9.55
CA VAL A 33 -4.47 -4.71 8.16
C VAL A 33 -5.43 -3.54 8.14
N ALA A 34 -4.88 -2.33 8.06
CA ALA A 34 -5.63 -1.09 8.21
C ALA A 34 -5.65 -0.27 6.92
N GLY A 35 -6.81 0.24 6.57
CA GLY A 35 -7.05 1.06 5.38
C GLY A 35 -8.54 1.27 5.13
N PRO A 36 -8.91 1.87 3.99
CA PRO A 36 -10.31 2.13 3.65
C PRO A 36 -11.00 0.84 3.22
N MET A 37 -11.51 0.06 4.16
CA MET A 37 -12.23 -1.19 3.86
C MET A 37 -13.66 -0.95 3.40
N THR A 38 -14.17 0.26 3.61
CA THR A 38 -15.49 0.74 3.17
C THR A 38 -15.36 2.14 2.56
N GLY A 39 -16.45 2.64 1.97
CA GLY A 39 -16.51 3.96 1.36
C GLY A 39 -15.95 4.02 -0.06
N ALA A 40 -15.73 5.25 -0.56
CA ALA A 40 -15.37 5.49 -1.96
C ALA A 40 -13.99 4.94 -2.36
N ASN A 41 -13.12 4.66 -1.39
CA ASN A 41 -11.77 4.15 -1.60
C ASN A 41 -11.62 2.65 -1.22
N ALA A 42 -12.73 1.93 -1.07
CA ALA A 42 -12.73 0.53 -0.59
C ALA A 42 -11.90 -0.43 -1.46
N ALA A 43 -11.74 -0.13 -2.75
CA ALA A 43 -10.90 -0.91 -3.66
C ALA A 43 -9.46 -1.08 -3.15
N PHE A 44 -8.87 -0.04 -2.54
CA PHE A 44 -7.53 -0.12 -1.97
C PHE A 44 -7.48 -0.97 -0.69
N GLY A 45 -8.51 -0.88 0.15
CA GLY A 45 -8.63 -1.75 1.32
C GLY A 45 -8.77 -3.22 0.92
N GLU A 46 -9.51 -3.52 -0.15
CA GLU A 46 -9.63 -4.86 -0.70
C GLU A 46 -8.27 -5.38 -1.23
N GLN A 47 -7.51 -4.55 -1.96
CA GLN A 47 -6.17 -4.88 -2.42
C GLN A 47 -5.25 -5.22 -1.23
N TYR A 48 -5.31 -4.43 -0.14
CA TYR A 48 -4.53 -4.68 1.09
C TYR A 48 -4.90 -6.02 1.71
N MET A 49 -6.18 -6.29 1.91
CA MET A 49 -6.64 -7.54 2.51
C MET A 49 -6.26 -8.75 1.66
N LYS A 50 -6.45 -8.70 0.34
CA LYS A 50 -6.06 -9.78 -0.57
C LYS A 50 -4.57 -10.09 -0.51
N GLY A 51 -3.74 -9.05 -0.59
CA GLY A 51 -2.29 -9.19 -0.53
C GLY A 51 -1.81 -9.74 0.81
N ALA A 52 -2.26 -9.16 1.91
CA ALA A 52 -1.90 -9.58 3.26
C ALA A 52 -2.38 -11.00 3.57
N GLN A 53 -3.61 -11.38 3.17
CA GLN A 53 -4.11 -12.73 3.40
C GLN A 53 -3.28 -13.79 2.67
N ALA A 54 -3.00 -13.57 1.38
CA ALA A 54 -2.16 -14.49 0.60
C ALA A 54 -0.74 -14.64 1.20
N ALA A 55 -0.17 -13.54 1.71
CA ALA A 55 1.11 -13.59 2.40
C ALA A 55 1.02 -14.35 3.74
N ALA A 56 -0.03 -14.09 4.54
CA ALA A 56 -0.23 -14.76 5.82
C ALA A 56 -0.36 -16.28 5.64
N ASP A 57 -1.12 -16.72 4.64
CA ASP A 57 -1.29 -18.16 4.35
C ASP A 57 0.06 -18.82 4.02
N LYS A 58 0.90 -18.18 3.22
CA LYS A 58 2.25 -18.67 2.87
C LYS A 58 3.20 -18.69 4.09
N ILE A 59 3.20 -17.61 4.86
CA ILE A 59 4.05 -17.48 6.05
C ILE A 59 3.63 -18.52 7.08
N ASN A 60 2.34 -18.70 7.32
CA ASN A 60 1.80 -19.70 8.24
C ASN A 60 2.14 -21.14 7.81
N ALA A 61 2.06 -21.44 6.52
CA ALA A 61 2.49 -22.73 5.97
C ALA A 61 3.99 -22.98 6.14
N ALA A 62 4.81 -21.92 6.22
CA ALA A 62 6.26 -22.00 6.45
C ALA A 62 6.66 -21.96 7.93
N GLY A 63 5.72 -21.96 8.88
CA GLY A 63 5.99 -21.98 10.33
C GLY A 63 5.67 -20.68 11.07
N GLY A 64 5.12 -19.68 10.39
CA GLY A 64 4.62 -18.45 11.01
C GLY A 64 5.70 -17.47 11.45
N VAL A 65 5.37 -16.68 12.46
CA VAL A 65 6.24 -15.71 13.12
C VAL A 65 6.71 -16.29 14.46
N ASN A 66 8.00 -16.52 14.62
CA ASN A 66 8.59 -17.15 15.82
C ASN A 66 7.90 -18.48 16.21
N GLY A 67 7.37 -19.22 15.21
CA GLY A 67 6.62 -20.46 15.41
C GLY A 67 5.12 -20.25 15.62
N GLU A 68 4.62 -19.04 15.76
CA GLU A 68 3.22 -18.68 15.97
C GLU A 68 2.54 -18.34 14.65
N LYS A 69 1.25 -18.72 14.50
CA LYS A 69 0.50 -18.37 13.29
C LYS A 69 0.07 -16.92 13.29
N ILE A 70 0.14 -16.28 12.13
CA ILE A 70 -0.42 -14.94 11.91
C ILE A 70 -1.93 -15.05 11.77
N VAL A 71 -2.64 -14.24 12.54
CA VAL A 71 -4.07 -13.94 12.39
C VAL A 71 -4.21 -12.47 12.00
N LEU A 72 -4.87 -12.21 10.88
CA LEU A 72 -5.09 -10.84 10.42
C LEU A 72 -6.29 -10.20 11.11
N VAL A 73 -6.12 -8.96 11.57
CA VAL A 73 -7.17 -8.15 12.18
C VAL A 73 -7.48 -6.97 11.27
N LYS A 74 -8.70 -6.91 10.76
CA LYS A 74 -9.15 -5.86 9.85
C LYS A 74 -9.38 -4.55 10.59
N GLY A 75 -8.81 -3.45 10.07
CA GLY A 75 -9.03 -2.08 10.52
C GLY A 75 -9.60 -1.21 9.42
N ASP A 76 -10.87 -0.83 9.51
CA ASP A 76 -11.51 0.04 8.54
C ASP A 76 -11.43 1.49 8.98
N ASP A 77 -10.66 2.30 8.26
CA ASP A 77 -10.51 3.73 8.50
C ASP A 77 -11.28 4.62 7.51
N ALA A 78 -11.94 4.03 6.52
CA ALA A 78 -12.70 4.71 5.46
C ALA A 78 -11.98 5.90 4.81
N CYS A 79 -10.65 5.99 4.91
CA CYS A 79 -9.82 7.16 4.52
C CYS A 79 -10.17 8.44 5.32
N GLU A 80 -10.64 8.28 6.57
CA GLU A 80 -11.01 9.36 7.48
C GLU A 80 -10.02 9.42 8.67
N PRO A 81 -9.26 10.54 8.86
CA PRO A 81 -8.19 10.60 9.85
C PRO A 81 -8.66 10.32 11.29
N LYS A 82 -9.83 10.81 11.68
CA LYS A 82 -10.38 10.54 13.03
C LYS A 82 -10.69 9.05 13.23
N GLN A 83 -11.20 8.39 12.20
CA GLN A 83 -11.48 6.96 12.24
C GLN A 83 -10.19 6.15 12.27
N ALA A 84 -9.14 6.59 11.55
CA ALA A 84 -7.85 5.94 11.58
C ALA A 84 -7.23 5.91 12.99
N VAL A 85 -7.31 7.01 13.74
CA VAL A 85 -6.85 7.06 15.15
C VAL A 85 -7.67 6.10 16.02
N ALA A 86 -8.98 6.06 15.86
CA ALA A 86 -9.83 5.13 16.61
C ALA A 86 -9.52 3.66 16.29
N VAL A 87 -9.27 3.36 14.99
CA VAL A 87 -8.82 2.03 14.54
C VAL A 87 -7.46 1.68 15.14
N ALA A 88 -6.50 2.60 15.14
CA ALA A 88 -5.18 2.38 15.71
C ALA A 88 -5.25 2.04 17.20
N ASN A 89 -5.99 2.83 17.98
CA ASN A 89 -6.21 2.55 19.40
C ASN A 89 -6.86 1.17 19.63
N ARG A 90 -7.88 0.80 18.84
CA ARG A 90 -8.52 -0.52 18.95
C ARG A 90 -7.54 -1.65 18.64
N LEU A 91 -6.78 -1.55 17.54
CA LEU A 91 -5.80 -2.55 17.15
C LEU A 91 -4.73 -2.77 18.24
N VAL A 92 -4.28 -1.68 18.87
CA VAL A 92 -3.29 -1.72 19.95
C VAL A 92 -3.91 -2.22 21.25
N ASP A 93 -4.98 -1.58 21.73
CA ASP A 93 -5.48 -1.76 23.10
C ASP A 93 -6.37 -2.98 23.26
N GLN A 94 -7.20 -3.28 22.25
CA GLN A 94 -8.19 -4.36 22.34
C GLN A 94 -7.72 -5.61 21.61
N ASP A 95 -7.28 -5.44 20.36
CA ASP A 95 -6.88 -6.56 19.52
C ASP A 95 -5.47 -7.05 19.85
N LYS A 96 -4.61 -6.19 20.45
CA LYS A 96 -3.23 -6.52 20.85
C LYS A 96 -2.37 -6.98 19.66
N VAL A 97 -2.45 -6.26 18.55
CA VAL A 97 -1.62 -6.54 17.39
C VAL A 97 -0.15 -6.23 17.67
N ILE A 98 0.76 -7.03 17.13
CA ILE A 98 2.21 -6.81 17.27
C ILE A 98 2.78 -5.98 16.13
N GLY A 99 2.06 -5.87 15.00
CA GLY A 99 2.44 -5.11 13.83
C GLY A 99 1.24 -4.75 12.98
N VAL A 100 1.41 -3.80 12.05
CA VAL A 100 0.36 -3.31 11.16
C VAL A 100 0.85 -3.19 9.73
N VAL A 101 0.08 -3.72 8.79
CA VAL A 101 0.13 -3.41 7.36
C VAL A 101 -0.91 -2.31 7.10
N GLY A 102 -0.49 -1.09 6.88
CA GLY A 102 -1.40 0.06 6.74
C GLY A 102 -0.77 1.37 7.23
N HIS A 103 -1.50 2.44 7.16
CA HIS A 103 -2.77 2.72 6.48
C HIS A 103 -2.53 3.04 4.99
N PHE A 104 -3.62 3.31 4.23
CA PHE A 104 -3.49 3.70 2.81
C PHE A 104 -3.40 5.22 2.64
N CYS A 105 -4.38 5.97 3.12
CA CYS A 105 -4.39 7.42 2.99
C CYS A 105 -3.32 8.06 3.88
N SER A 106 -2.47 8.94 3.32
CA SER A 106 -1.40 9.60 4.08
C SER A 106 -1.94 10.41 5.27
N SER A 107 -3.08 11.09 5.08
CA SER A 107 -3.80 11.81 6.15
C SER A 107 -4.24 10.92 7.31
N ASN A 108 -4.38 9.61 7.07
CA ASN A 108 -4.73 8.59 8.05
C ASN A 108 -3.49 8.01 8.72
N THR A 109 -2.47 7.66 7.91
CA THR A 109 -1.22 7.06 8.41
C THR A 109 -0.49 8.01 9.37
N ILE A 110 -0.48 9.30 9.06
CA ILE A 110 0.20 10.30 9.88
C ILE A 110 -0.27 10.26 11.33
N PRO A 111 -1.54 10.47 11.68
CA PRO A 111 -1.96 10.42 13.09
C PRO A 111 -2.01 8.99 13.66
N ALA A 112 -2.33 7.98 12.87
CA ALA A 112 -2.39 6.59 13.37
C ALA A 112 -1.00 6.06 13.76
N SER A 113 0.05 6.44 13.04
CA SER A 113 1.41 5.98 13.33
C SER A 113 1.97 6.54 14.65
N GLU A 114 1.46 7.65 15.16
CA GLU A 114 1.79 8.14 16.51
C GLU A 114 1.29 7.14 17.57
N VAL A 115 0.06 6.67 17.44
CA VAL A 115 -0.51 5.66 18.33
C VAL A 115 0.30 4.36 18.31
N TYR A 116 0.72 3.92 17.12
CA TYR A 116 1.53 2.70 16.99
C TYR A 116 2.92 2.86 17.59
N ASP A 117 3.58 4.00 17.35
CA ASP A 117 4.93 4.28 17.88
C ASP A 117 4.93 4.37 19.41
N GLU A 118 3.95 5.07 20.02
CA GLU A 118 3.77 5.16 21.46
C GLU A 118 3.54 3.79 22.10
N ALA A 119 2.86 2.87 21.40
CA ALA A 119 2.59 1.52 21.86
C ALA A 119 3.71 0.51 21.54
N GLY A 120 4.76 0.93 20.84
CA GLY A 120 5.85 0.04 20.41
C GLY A 120 5.43 -0.97 19.33
N VAL A 121 4.38 -0.66 18.55
CA VAL A 121 3.88 -1.49 17.45
C VAL A 121 4.51 -1.04 16.14
N ILE A 122 5.17 -1.94 15.43
CA ILE A 122 5.74 -1.66 14.11
C ILE A 122 4.64 -1.56 13.04
N ALA A 123 4.72 -0.55 12.16
CA ALA A 123 3.80 -0.39 11.05
C ALA A 123 4.56 -0.23 9.72
N ILE A 124 4.08 -0.91 8.68
CA ILE A 124 4.55 -0.74 7.31
C ILE A 124 3.36 -0.36 6.44
N THR A 125 3.39 0.87 5.90
CA THR A 125 2.36 1.27 4.94
C THR A 125 2.71 0.80 3.53
N PRO A 126 1.79 0.12 2.84
CA PRO A 126 1.97 -0.23 1.44
C PRO A 126 1.82 0.96 0.47
N GLY A 127 1.10 2.03 0.86
CA GLY A 127 0.66 3.05 -0.10
C GLY A 127 0.64 4.50 0.38
N SER A 128 1.01 4.82 1.63
CA SER A 128 1.09 6.22 2.07
C SER A 128 2.42 6.83 1.67
N THR A 129 2.39 7.72 0.70
CA THR A 129 3.56 8.25 0.00
C THR A 129 4.01 9.62 0.50
N ASN A 130 3.16 10.36 1.24
CA ASN A 130 3.52 11.69 1.74
C ASN A 130 4.78 11.66 2.61
N PRO A 131 5.77 12.55 2.37
CA PRO A 131 7.02 12.60 3.14
C PRO A 131 6.83 12.67 4.65
N GLN A 132 5.77 13.34 5.14
CA GLN A 132 5.50 13.47 6.58
C GLN A 132 5.25 12.13 7.29
N VAL A 133 4.94 11.06 6.57
CA VAL A 133 4.77 9.73 7.18
C VAL A 133 6.03 9.29 7.93
N THR A 134 7.22 9.59 7.41
CA THR A 134 8.52 9.16 7.97
C THR A 134 9.41 10.30 8.46
N GLU A 135 9.13 11.58 8.11
CA GLU A 135 9.96 12.72 8.52
C GLU A 135 9.76 13.15 9.99
N ARG A 136 8.81 12.56 10.72
CA ARG A 136 8.49 12.90 12.11
C ARG A 136 9.38 12.20 13.15
N GLY A 137 10.33 11.37 12.71
CA GLY A 137 11.27 10.68 13.58
C GLY A 137 10.71 9.49 14.36
N LEU A 138 9.57 8.93 13.94
CA LEU A 138 8.99 7.73 14.54
C LEU A 138 9.90 6.53 14.31
N SER A 139 10.12 5.73 15.36
CA SER A 139 11.12 4.66 15.33
C SER A 139 10.64 3.41 14.59
N ALA A 140 9.34 3.17 14.59
CA ALA A 140 8.68 1.94 14.14
C ALA A 140 7.73 2.14 12.95
N MET A 141 7.82 3.28 12.23
CA MET A 141 7.04 3.55 11.02
C MET A 141 7.88 3.35 9.76
N PHE A 142 7.38 2.53 8.83
CA PHE A 142 8.04 2.19 7.58
C PHE A 142 7.08 2.29 6.40
N ARG A 143 7.63 2.34 5.17
CA ARG A 143 6.82 2.25 3.94
C ARG A 143 7.38 1.20 2.98
N MET A 144 6.48 0.56 2.22
CA MET A 144 6.83 -0.34 1.12
C MET A 144 6.73 0.36 -0.25
N CYS A 145 6.16 1.56 -0.30
CA CYS A 145 6.06 2.43 -1.47
C CYS A 145 7.16 3.50 -1.50
N GLY A 146 7.20 4.29 -2.57
CA GLY A 146 8.07 5.46 -2.67
C GLY A 146 7.50 6.69 -1.93
N ARG A 147 8.01 7.88 -2.30
CA ARG A 147 7.64 9.17 -1.69
C ARG A 147 7.13 10.15 -2.75
N ASP A 148 6.22 11.04 -2.35
CA ASP A 148 5.64 12.07 -3.22
C ASP A 148 6.68 13.05 -3.77
N ASP A 149 7.72 13.38 -3.01
CA ASP A 149 8.79 14.27 -3.45
C ASP A 149 9.62 13.67 -4.62
N GLN A 150 9.74 12.35 -4.69
CA GLN A 150 10.33 11.64 -5.84
C GLN A 150 9.32 11.50 -6.98
N GLN A 151 8.08 11.17 -6.66
CA GLN A 151 7.00 10.99 -7.63
C GLN A 151 6.68 12.27 -8.39
N GLY A 152 6.62 13.42 -7.69
CA GLY A 152 6.39 14.73 -8.29
C GLY A 152 7.48 15.15 -9.28
N ILE A 153 8.74 14.76 -9.05
CA ILE A 153 9.83 14.96 -10.01
C ILE A 153 9.56 14.18 -11.30
N VAL A 154 9.19 12.90 -11.20
CA VAL A 154 8.89 12.05 -12.36
C VAL A 154 7.70 12.60 -13.14
N ALA A 155 6.63 13.01 -12.45
CA ALA A 155 5.45 13.60 -13.07
C ALA A 155 5.78 14.90 -13.79
N GLY A 156 6.47 15.84 -13.12
CA GLY A 156 6.84 17.13 -13.70
C GLY A 156 7.76 16.99 -14.91
N ASP A 157 8.77 16.12 -14.84
CA ASP A 157 9.68 15.85 -15.96
C ASP A 157 8.94 15.22 -17.15
N TYR A 158 8.06 14.24 -16.89
CA TYR A 158 7.27 13.61 -17.95
C TYR A 158 6.34 14.61 -18.65
N ILE A 159 5.68 15.49 -17.88
CA ILE A 159 4.84 16.55 -18.44
C ILE A 159 5.63 17.45 -19.38
N VAL A 160 6.84 17.86 -19.00
CA VAL A 160 7.67 18.76 -19.80
C VAL A 160 8.32 18.03 -20.99
N ASP A 161 8.95 16.88 -20.73
CA ASP A 161 9.80 16.23 -21.71
C ASP A 161 9.02 15.35 -22.72
N VAL A 162 7.93 14.74 -22.28
CA VAL A 162 7.17 13.78 -23.09
C VAL A 162 5.85 14.39 -23.57
N LEU A 163 5.03 14.88 -22.63
CA LEU A 163 3.74 15.49 -23.00
C LEU A 163 3.89 16.86 -23.64
N LYS A 164 5.08 17.49 -23.52
CA LYS A 164 5.40 18.83 -24.07
C LYS A 164 4.45 19.91 -23.52
N GLY A 165 4.01 19.74 -22.28
CA GLY A 165 3.11 20.66 -21.60
C GLY A 165 3.72 22.06 -21.46
N LYS A 166 3.00 23.07 -21.95
CA LYS A 166 3.38 24.49 -21.88
C LYS A 166 2.45 25.29 -20.98
N LYS A 167 1.19 24.88 -20.92
CA LYS A 167 0.14 25.50 -20.12
C LYS A 167 -0.49 24.43 -19.23
N VAL A 168 0.13 24.19 -18.08
CA VAL A 168 -0.26 23.10 -17.17
C VAL A 168 -1.23 23.65 -16.12
N ALA A 169 -2.41 23.04 -16.00
CA ALA A 169 -3.30 23.21 -14.86
C ALA A 169 -2.97 22.14 -13.82
N VAL A 170 -2.66 22.53 -12.61
CA VAL A 170 -2.39 21.64 -11.47
C VAL A 170 -3.57 21.71 -10.52
N LEU A 171 -4.18 20.58 -10.27
CA LEU A 171 -5.34 20.44 -9.38
C LEU A 171 -5.03 19.43 -8.26
N HIS A 172 -5.75 19.54 -7.15
CA HIS A 172 -5.64 18.58 -6.04
C HIS A 172 -6.95 18.43 -5.25
N ASP A 173 -7.09 17.37 -4.48
CA ASP A 173 -8.27 17.04 -3.67
C ASP A 173 -8.29 17.68 -2.28
N LYS A 174 -7.36 18.59 -1.98
CA LYS A 174 -7.16 19.25 -0.68
C LYS A 174 -6.77 18.32 0.48
N ASP A 175 -6.58 17.03 0.23
CA ASP A 175 -6.06 16.11 1.24
C ASP A 175 -4.54 16.17 1.31
N THR A 176 -3.98 15.74 2.42
CA THR A 176 -2.53 15.74 2.68
C THR A 176 -1.73 15.05 1.58
N TYR A 177 -2.23 13.94 1.05
CA TYR A 177 -1.61 13.22 -0.08
C TYR A 177 -1.72 14.02 -1.37
N GLY A 178 -2.94 14.24 -1.88
CA GLY A 178 -3.14 14.83 -3.20
C GLY A 178 -2.59 16.25 -3.32
N GLN A 179 -2.75 17.08 -2.28
CA GLN A 179 -2.16 18.42 -2.26
C GLN A 179 -0.63 18.36 -2.19
N GLY A 180 -0.06 17.51 -1.33
CA GLY A 180 1.40 17.36 -1.20
C GLY A 180 2.06 16.95 -2.51
N LEU A 181 1.46 16.01 -3.22
CA LEU A 181 1.97 15.55 -4.52
C LEU A 181 1.77 16.59 -5.64
N ALA A 182 0.65 17.30 -5.63
CA ALA A 182 0.43 18.43 -6.55
C ALA A 182 1.45 19.56 -6.32
N ASP A 183 1.79 19.85 -5.06
CA ASP A 183 2.84 20.83 -4.71
C ASP A 183 4.21 20.38 -5.19
N ALA A 184 4.56 19.09 -5.00
CA ALA A 184 5.83 18.53 -5.47
C ALA A 184 5.93 18.58 -7.01
N THR A 185 4.86 18.22 -7.71
CA THR A 185 4.79 18.29 -9.19
C THR A 185 4.89 19.74 -9.67
N LYS A 186 4.16 20.66 -9.04
CA LYS A 186 4.23 22.09 -9.34
C LYS A 186 5.66 22.63 -9.16
N ALA A 187 6.31 22.29 -8.06
CA ALA A 187 7.70 22.71 -7.80
C ALA A 187 8.66 22.22 -8.90
N GLN A 188 8.50 20.97 -9.36
CA GLN A 188 9.30 20.43 -10.46
C GLN A 188 9.01 21.13 -11.79
N LEU A 189 7.73 21.38 -12.10
CA LEU A 189 7.35 22.16 -13.31
C LEU A 189 8.01 23.54 -13.30
N GLU A 190 7.93 24.27 -12.17
CA GLU A 190 8.54 25.59 -12.03
C GLU A 190 10.07 25.55 -12.17
N LYS A 191 10.72 24.54 -11.59
CA LYS A 191 12.17 24.28 -11.75
C LYS A 191 12.53 24.02 -13.21
N ARG A 192 11.64 23.39 -14.00
CA ARG A 192 11.78 23.15 -15.43
C ARG A 192 11.35 24.34 -16.30
N GLY A 193 11.01 25.48 -15.69
CA GLY A 193 10.62 26.71 -16.40
C GLY A 193 9.15 26.75 -16.86
N VAL A 194 8.31 25.82 -16.40
CA VAL A 194 6.87 25.79 -16.71
C VAL A 194 6.08 26.22 -15.47
N LYS A 195 5.59 27.48 -15.48
CA LYS A 195 4.72 27.94 -14.41
C LYS A 195 3.28 27.49 -14.67
N PRO A 196 2.61 26.81 -13.73
CA PRO A 196 1.20 26.41 -13.88
C PRO A 196 0.30 27.61 -14.18
N VAL A 197 -0.59 27.45 -15.17
CA VAL A 197 -1.58 28.47 -15.55
C VAL A 197 -2.80 28.46 -14.64
N LEU A 198 -2.99 27.39 -13.89
CA LEU A 198 -4.04 27.23 -12.87
C LEU A 198 -3.49 26.33 -11.76
N TYR A 199 -3.75 26.68 -10.51
CA TYR A 199 -3.53 25.85 -9.34
C TYR A 199 -4.77 25.95 -8.46
N GLU A 200 -5.51 24.84 -8.28
CA GLU A 200 -6.80 24.86 -7.58
C GLU A 200 -7.09 23.55 -6.85
N GLY A 201 -7.67 23.66 -5.66
CA GLY A 201 -8.11 22.52 -4.85
C GLY A 201 -9.58 22.20 -5.07
N LEU A 202 -9.88 20.95 -5.36
CA LEU A 202 -11.23 20.39 -5.48
C LEU A 202 -11.70 19.87 -4.11
N THR A 203 -13.00 19.75 -3.93
CA THR A 203 -13.56 19.21 -2.69
C THR A 203 -13.82 17.71 -2.86
N ARG A 204 -13.29 16.89 -1.94
CA ARG A 204 -13.56 15.44 -1.91
C ARG A 204 -15.06 15.17 -1.83
N GLY A 205 -15.51 14.16 -2.57
CA GLY A 205 -16.92 13.79 -2.67
C GLY A 205 -17.73 14.61 -3.68
N GLU A 206 -17.18 15.71 -4.20
CA GLU A 206 -17.80 16.49 -5.28
C GLU A 206 -17.95 15.66 -6.56
N LYS A 207 -19.03 15.86 -7.28
CA LYS A 207 -19.33 15.13 -8.53
C LYS A 207 -19.47 16.04 -9.74
N ASP A 208 -19.60 17.35 -9.53
CA ASP A 208 -19.70 18.35 -10.58
C ASP A 208 -18.45 19.24 -10.60
N PHE A 209 -17.63 19.03 -11.61
CA PHE A 209 -16.38 19.77 -11.86
C PHE A 209 -16.51 20.79 -13.00
N SER A 210 -17.73 21.10 -13.48
CA SER A 210 -17.96 22.00 -14.63
C SER A 210 -17.34 23.39 -14.43
N ALA A 211 -17.33 23.91 -13.20
CA ALA A 211 -16.71 25.19 -12.88
C ALA A 211 -15.19 25.16 -13.10
N VAL A 212 -14.49 24.13 -12.60
CA VAL A 212 -13.04 24.01 -12.79
C VAL A 212 -12.69 23.68 -14.25
N VAL A 213 -13.49 22.87 -14.93
CA VAL A 213 -13.32 22.60 -16.37
C VAL A 213 -13.42 23.89 -17.20
N THR A 214 -14.35 24.78 -16.83
CA THR A 214 -14.46 26.12 -17.46
C THR A 214 -13.20 26.96 -17.23
N LYS A 215 -12.62 26.94 -16.02
CA LYS A 215 -11.35 27.64 -15.73
C LYS A 215 -10.17 27.05 -16.51
N ILE A 216 -10.09 25.71 -16.62
CA ILE A 216 -9.06 25.00 -17.41
C ILE A 216 -9.13 25.46 -18.88
N ARG A 217 -10.35 25.51 -19.45
CA ARG A 217 -10.57 26.00 -20.81
C ARG A 217 -10.15 27.46 -20.95
N ALA A 218 -10.56 28.34 -20.05
CA ALA A 218 -10.24 29.76 -20.08
C ALA A 218 -8.72 30.02 -19.97
N ALA A 219 -8.02 29.21 -19.19
CA ALA A 219 -6.55 29.23 -19.08
C ALA A 219 -5.84 28.68 -20.31
N GLY A 220 -6.57 28.00 -21.21
CA GLY A 220 -6.02 27.35 -22.40
C GLY A 220 -5.04 26.25 -22.05
N ALA A 221 -5.29 25.50 -20.98
CA ALA A 221 -4.40 24.43 -20.55
C ALA A 221 -4.29 23.33 -21.61
N ASP A 222 -3.07 22.84 -21.84
CA ASP A 222 -2.75 21.70 -22.70
C ASP A 222 -2.52 20.39 -21.93
N VAL A 223 -2.21 20.51 -20.63
CA VAL A 223 -2.09 19.41 -19.69
C VAL A 223 -2.84 19.76 -18.41
N VAL A 224 -3.56 18.79 -17.85
CA VAL A 224 -4.10 18.80 -16.49
C VAL A 224 -3.34 17.76 -15.69
N TYR A 225 -2.73 18.17 -14.58
CA TYR A 225 -2.25 17.28 -13.54
C TYR A 225 -3.24 17.30 -12.38
N PHE A 226 -3.63 16.13 -11.88
CA PHE A 226 -4.50 16.01 -10.72
C PHE A 226 -3.84 15.16 -9.64
N GLY A 227 -3.56 15.76 -8.48
CA GLY A 227 -3.13 15.08 -7.27
C GLY A 227 -4.34 14.64 -6.44
N GLY A 228 -4.59 13.33 -6.33
CA GLY A 228 -5.74 12.83 -5.59
C GLY A 228 -6.16 11.41 -5.99
N LEU A 229 -7.38 11.03 -5.63
CA LEU A 229 -7.86 9.67 -5.75
C LEU A 229 -8.88 9.50 -6.90
N HIS A 230 -9.12 8.23 -7.29
CA HIS A 230 -10.02 7.88 -8.39
C HIS A 230 -11.48 8.37 -8.26
N PRO A 231 -12.08 8.55 -7.05
CA PRO A 231 -13.45 9.04 -6.95
C PRO A 231 -13.68 10.45 -7.50
N GLU A 232 -12.65 11.29 -7.50
CA GLU A 232 -12.64 12.64 -8.08
C GLU A 232 -12.03 12.64 -9.48
N ALA A 233 -10.95 11.87 -9.70
CA ALA A 233 -10.27 11.81 -11.00
C ALA A 233 -11.19 11.33 -12.13
N GLY A 234 -11.99 10.28 -11.88
CA GLY A 234 -12.90 9.72 -12.88
C GLY A 234 -13.93 10.73 -13.40
N PRO A 235 -14.77 11.33 -12.55
CA PRO A 235 -15.71 12.35 -12.97
C PRO A 235 -15.05 13.59 -13.60
N LEU A 236 -13.87 13.99 -13.08
CA LEU A 236 -13.13 15.13 -13.64
C LEU A 236 -12.67 14.86 -15.08
N VAL A 237 -12.06 13.72 -15.35
CA VAL A 237 -11.61 13.39 -16.71
C VAL A 237 -12.80 13.22 -17.66
N ARG A 238 -13.90 12.60 -17.21
CA ARG A 238 -15.13 12.52 -17.99
C ARG A 238 -15.62 13.90 -18.40
N GLN A 239 -15.80 14.81 -17.44
CA GLN A 239 -16.33 16.14 -17.71
C GLN A 239 -15.42 16.99 -18.61
N LEU A 240 -14.09 16.82 -18.50
CA LEU A 240 -13.14 17.38 -19.45
C LEU A 240 -13.44 16.92 -20.88
N ARG A 241 -13.66 15.63 -21.10
CA ARG A 241 -13.93 15.05 -22.43
C ARG A 241 -15.31 15.47 -22.96
N GLU A 242 -16.36 15.42 -22.14
CA GLU A 242 -17.73 15.79 -22.48
C GLU A 242 -17.86 17.27 -22.81
N GLN A 243 -17.09 18.14 -22.15
CA GLN A 243 -17.06 19.56 -22.44
C GLN A 243 -16.12 19.95 -23.59
N GLY A 244 -15.63 18.97 -24.37
CA GLY A 244 -14.87 19.23 -25.60
C GLY A 244 -13.37 19.43 -25.42
N LEU A 245 -12.81 19.25 -24.22
CA LEU A 245 -11.37 19.31 -23.95
C LEU A 245 -10.70 17.93 -24.19
N LYS A 246 -10.98 17.32 -25.37
CA LYS A 246 -10.54 15.97 -25.70
C LYS A 246 -9.03 15.86 -25.92
N ASP A 247 -8.41 16.94 -26.39
CA ASP A 247 -6.98 16.99 -26.71
C ASP A 247 -6.12 17.36 -25.49
N VAL A 248 -6.72 17.85 -24.41
CA VAL A 248 -6.02 18.15 -23.16
C VAL A 248 -5.53 16.85 -22.55
N LYS A 249 -4.22 16.74 -22.34
CA LYS A 249 -3.63 15.57 -21.67
C LYS A 249 -4.02 15.58 -20.20
N PHE A 250 -4.39 14.41 -19.68
CA PHE A 250 -4.69 14.24 -18.26
C PHE A 250 -3.66 13.32 -17.64
N MET A 251 -3.01 13.78 -16.60
CA MET A 251 -2.05 13.02 -15.83
C MET A 251 -2.41 13.08 -14.34
N SER A 252 -2.30 11.98 -13.65
CA SER A 252 -2.51 11.85 -12.22
C SER A 252 -1.37 11.01 -11.62
N ASP A 253 -1.65 10.40 -10.52
CA ASP A 253 -0.72 9.74 -9.62
C ASP A 253 -1.16 8.30 -9.30
N ASP A 254 -0.57 7.70 -8.28
CA ASP A 254 -0.87 6.34 -7.84
C ASP A 254 -2.23 6.20 -7.11
N GLY A 255 -2.91 7.31 -6.84
CA GLY A 255 -4.28 7.32 -6.32
C GLY A 255 -5.35 6.87 -7.31
N ILE A 256 -4.97 6.64 -8.59
CA ILE A 256 -5.87 6.13 -9.62
C ILE A 256 -5.51 4.72 -10.11
N VAL A 257 -4.65 3.99 -9.39
CA VAL A 257 -4.17 2.67 -9.79
C VAL A 257 -5.16 1.56 -9.40
N THR A 258 -6.40 1.69 -9.86
CA THR A 258 -7.49 0.74 -9.64
C THR A 258 -8.47 0.73 -10.79
N ASP A 259 -9.05 -0.43 -11.13
CA ASP A 259 -10.10 -0.57 -12.15
C ASP A 259 -11.35 0.31 -11.82
N GLU A 260 -11.51 0.74 -10.55
CA GLU A 260 -12.57 1.68 -10.15
C GLU A 260 -12.46 3.06 -10.83
N LEU A 261 -11.31 3.44 -11.36
CA LEU A 261 -11.20 4.65 -12.17
C LEU A 261 -12.13 4.60 -13.39
N VAL A 262 -12.24 3.44 -14.04
CA VAL A 262 -13.10 3.23 -15.22
C VAL A 262 -14.58 3.39 -14.85
N SER A 263 -14.99 2.80 -13.73
CA SER A 263 -16.39 2.87 -13.27
C SER A 263 -16.76 4.29 -12.83
N THR A 264 -15.89 4.98 -12.10
CA THR A 264 -16.11 6.37 -11.66
C THR A 264 -16.11 7.37 -12.81
N ALA A 265 -15.32 7.12 -13.85
CA ALA A 265 -15.34 7.90 -15.09
C ALA A 265 -16.59 7.61 -15.96
N GLY A 266 -17.28 6.49 -15.73
CA GLY A 266 -18.44 6.10 -16.55
C GLY A 266 -18.07 5.37 -17.84
N GLY A 267 -16.86 4.81 -17.93
CA GLY A 267 -16.44 3.93 -19.00
C GLY A 267 -15.01 4.14 -19.48
N ALA A 268 -14.46 3.12 -20.13
CA ALA A 268 -13.08 3.08 -20.59
C ALA A 268 -12.76 4.19 -21.62
N GLN A 269 -13.75 4.63 -22.40
CA GLN A 269 -13.57 5.71 -23.40
C GLN A 269 -13.11 7.04 -22.78
N TYR A 270 -13.44 7.30 -21.50
CA TYR A 270 -13.03 8.53 -20.84
C TYR A 270 -11.62 8.46 -20.26
N VAL A 271 -11.18 7.27 -19.85
CA VAL A 271 -9.85 7.07 -19.25
C VAL A 271 -8.78 6.76 -20.28
N ASN A 272 -9.16 6.44 -21.51
CA ASN A 272 -8.21 6.19 -22.60
C ASN A 272 -7.25 7.39 -22.78
N GLY A 273 -5.94 7.12 -22.71
CA GLY A 273 -4.91 8.15 -22.81
C GLY A 273 -4.66 8.93 -21.50
N VAL A 274 -5.26 8.55 -20.39
CA VAL A 274 -4.93 9.09 -19.06
C VAL A 274 -3.59 8.53 -18.63
N TYR A 275 -2.70 9.40 -18.14
CA TYR A 275 -1.40 9.03 -17.59
C TYR A 275 -1.45 9.00 -16.07
N MET A 276 -0.57 8.20 -15.48
CA MET A 276 -0.35 8.20 -14.02
C MET A 276 1.08 7.80 -13.69
N THR A 277 1.57 8.27 -12.55
CA THR A 277 2.81 7.78 -11.96
C THR A 277 2.51 6.71 -10.92
N PHE A 278 3.29 5.65 -10.90
CA PHE A 278 3.25 4.59 -9.89
C PHE A 278 4.62 3.91 -9.80
N GLY A 279 4.84 3.08 -8.80
CA GLY A 279 6.03 2.23 -8.73
C GLY A 279 6.13 1.28 -9.93
N ALA A 280 7.34 0.84 -10.27
CA ALA A 280 7.53 -0.17 -11.31
C ALA A 280 6.65 -1.40 -11.04
N ASP A 281 6.03 -1.96 -12.08
CA ASP A 281 5.03 -3.02 -11.96
C ASP A 281 5.62 -4.27 -11.27
N PRO A 282 5.24 -4.57 -10.03
CA PRO A 282 5.80 -5.70 -9.31
C PRO A 282 5.40 -7.05 -9.94
N ARG A 283 4.34 -7.10 -10.75
CA ARG A 283 3.90 -8.32 -11.45
C ARG A 283 4.90 -8.78 -12.51
N MET A 284 5.77 -7.88 -12.95
CA MET A 284 6.82 -8.15 -13.95
C MET A 284 8.12 -8.67 -13.33
N LEU A 285 8.23 -8.67 -12.00
CA LEU A 285 9.44 -9.10 -11.31
C LEU A 285 9.52 -10.64 -11.24
N PRO A 286 10.73 -11.22 -11.37
CA PRO A 286 10.91 -12.68 -11.21
C PRO A 286 10.41 -13.22 -9.87
N ASP A 287 10.63 -12.47 -8.79
CA ASP A 287 10.26 -12.88 -7.42
C ASP A 287 8.74 -12.92 -7.19
N SER A 288 7.94 -12.20 -7.98
CA SER A 288 6.47 -12.17 -7.88
C SER A 288 5.79 -13.24 -8.73
N LYS A 289 6.47 -13.81 -9.73
CA LYS A 289 5.86 -14.64 -10.78
C LYS A 289 4.95 -15.74 -10.22
N ALA A 290 5.43 -16.50 -9.24
CA ALA A 290 4.67 -17.61 -8.66
C ALA A 290 3.39 -17.10 -7.95
N VAL A 291 3.50 -16.01 -7.19
CA VAL A 291 2.37 -15.41 -6.46
C VAL A 291 1.35 -14.82 -7.43
N VAL A 292 1.80 -14.13 -8.48
CA VAL A 292 0.92 -13.61 -9.54
C VAL A 292 0.14 -14.74 -10.22
N GLU A 293 0.82 -15.85 -10.55
CA GLU A 293 0.15 -17.01 -11.14
C GLU A 293 -0.89 -17.63 -10.19
N GLU A 294 -0.63 -17.67 -8.89
CA GLU A 294 -1.59 -18.16 -7.89
C GLU A 294 -2.83 -17.26 -7.83
N PHE A 295 -2.65 -15.93 -7.79
CA PHE A 295 -3.77 -14.98 -7.84
C PHE A 295 -4.61 -15.16 -9.12
N ARG A 296 -3.96 -15.26 -10.28
CA ARG A 296 -4.65 -15.46 -11.56
C ARG A 296 -5.41 -16.79 -11.63
N LYS A 297 -4.85 -17.87 -11.09
CA LYS A 297 -5.53 -19.17 -10.97
C LYS A 297 -6.76 -19.09 -10.06
N ALA A 298 -6.74 -18.23 -9.07
CA ALA A 298 -7.88 -17.93 -8.21
C ALA A 298 -8.89 -16.94 -8.84
N GLY A 299 -8.67 -16.53 -10.11
CA GLY A 299 -9.55 -15.60 -10.83
C GLY A 299 -9.38 -14.13 -10.44
N THR A 300 -8.24 -13.78 -9.82
CA THR A 300 -7.96 -12.40 -9.38
C THR A 300 -6.68 -11.90 -10.01
N GLU A 301 -6.70 -10.71 -10.61
CA GLU A 301 -5.48 -10.02 -10.99
C GLU A 301 -4.94 -9.26 -9.76
N PRO A 302 -3.67 -9.46 -9.34
CA PRO A 302 -3.09 -8.74 -8.21
C PRO A 302 -2.66 -7.32 -8.62
N GLU A 303 -3.63 -6.46 -8.86
CA GLU A 303 -3.43 -5.08 -9.29
C GLU A 303 -3.01 -4.14 -8.16
N GLY A 304 -2.59 -2.95 -8.54
CA GLY A 304 -2.32 -1.85 -7.63
C GLY A 304 -1.42 -2.24 -6.46
N TYR A 305 -1.94 -2.07 -5.26
CA TYR A 305 -1.21 -2.28 -4.01
C TYR A 305 -1.27 -3.71 -3.46
N THR A 306 -1.87 -4.66 -4.15
CA THR A 306 -1.98 -6.05 -3.68
C THR A 306 -0.62 -6.66 -3.33
N LEU A 307 0.36 -6.54 -4.23
CA LEU A 307 1.70 -7.09 -3.98
C LEU A 307 2.51 -6.24 -3.00
N TYR A 308 2.22 -4.95 -2.87
CA TYR A 308 2.82 -4.09 -1.85
C TYR A 308 2.37 -4.51 -0.43
N ALA A 309 1.09 -4.81 -0.24
CA ALA A 309 0.58 -5.33 1.03
C ALA A 309 1.13 -6.72 1.35
N TYR A 310 1.23 -7.59 0.32
CA TYR A 310 1.91 -8.89 0.45
C TYR A 310 3.34 -8.72 0.93
N ALA A 311 4.13 -7.87 0.26
CA ALA A 311 5.53 -7.60 0.60
C ALA A 311 5.69 -6.96 1.99
N SER A 312 4.76 -6.09 2.39
CA SER A 312 4.75 -5.47 3.72
C SER A 312 4.61 -6.53 4.82
N LEU A 313 3.71 -7.50 4.65
CA LEU A 313 3.57 -8.59 5.61
C LEU A 313 4.79 -9.52 5.61
N GLN A 314 5.40 -9.79 4.44
CA GLN A 314 6.66 -10.51 4.38
C GLN A 314 7.77 -9.80 5.16
N ALA A 315 7.86 -8.47 5.02
CA ALA A 315 8.86 -7.67 5.74
C ALA A 315 8.62 -7.69 7.25
N LEU A 316 7.38 -7.56 7.72
CA LEU A 316 7.03 -7.68 9.14
C LEU A 316 7.41 -9.06 9.69
N ALA A 317 7.02 -10.14 9.01
CA ALA A 317 7.33 -11.49 9.45
C ALA A 317 8.85 -11.75 9.48
N ALA A 318 9.58 -11.29 8.47
CA ALA A 318 11.03 -11.38 8.44
C ALA A 318 11.69 -10.60 9.59
N ALA A 319 11.17 -9.41 9.90
CA ALA A 319 11.66 -8.58 10.98
C ALA A 319 11.48 -9.24 12.37
N PHE A 320 10.30 -9.77 12.66
CA PHE A 320 10.03 -10.47 13.91
C PHE A 320 10.87 -11.76 14.03
N ASN A 321 10.92 -12.57 12.98
CA ASN A 321 11.71 -13.80 12.96
C ASN A 321 13.21 -13.51 13.08
N GLY A 322 13.71 -12.49 12.40
CA GLY A 322 15.12 -12.09 12.44
C GLY A 322 15.53 -11.51 13.78
N ALA A 323 14.65 -10.74 14.41
CA ALA A 323 14.84 -10.21 15.76
C ALA A 323 14.65 -11.29 16.85
N LYS A 324 14.02 -12.42 16.52
CA LYS A 324 13.60 -13.47 17.50
C LYS A 324 12.78 -12.88 18.65
N SER A 325 11.91 -11.92 18.32
CA SER A 325 11.12 -11.15 19.29
C SER A 325 9.80 -10.73 18.64
N ASN A 326 8.71 -10.75 19.41
CA ASN A 326 7.41 -10.23 19.00
C ASN A 326 7.21 -8.75 19.38
N LYS A 327 8.29 -8.07 19.83
CA LYS A 327 8.26 -6.63 20.12
C LYS A 327 8.53 -5.82 18.86
N GLY A 328 7.67 -4.85 18.57
CA GLY A 328 7.79 -4.00 17.38
C GLY A 328 9.08 -3.20 17.32
N GLU A 329 9.59 -2.72 18.48
CA GLU A 329 10.86 -2.01 18.55
C GLU A 329 12.06 -2.87 18.12
N ASP A 330 12.10 -4.15 18.52
CA ASP A 330 13.17 -5.08 18.15
C ASP A 330 13.09 -5.39 16.65
N ALA A 331 11.87 -5.62 16.13
CA ALA A 331 11.61 -5.82 14.72
C ALA A 331 12.01 -4.59 13.89
N ALA A 332 11.69 -3.37 14.35
CA ALA A 332 12.07 -2.12 13.69
C ALA A 332 13.59 -1.93 13.63
N LYS A 333 14.31 -2.20 14.72
CA LYS A 333 15.78 -2.15 14.75
C LYS A 333 16.38 -3.15 13.77
N TRP A 334 15.84 -4.37 13.74
CA TRP A 334 16.29 -5.41 12.81
C TRP A 334 16.06 -5.01 11.35
N LEU A 335 14.88 -4.47 11.03
CA LEU A 335 14.51 -4.08 9.67
C LEU A 335 15.40 -2.94 9.13
N LYS A 336 15.79 -1.96 9.97
CA LYS A 336 16.71 -0.89 9.60
C LYS A 336 18.15 -1.39 9.32
N ALA A 337 18.51 -2.53 9.88
CA ALA A 337 19.85 -3.10 9.74
C ALA A 337 19.99 -4.16 8.66
N ASN A 338 18.86 -4.75 8.20
CA ASN A 338 18.89 -5.93 7.34
C ASN A 338 18.01 -5.75 6.09
N PRO A 339 18.47 -6.17 4.92
CA PRO A 339 17.63 -6.28 3.74
C PRO A 339 16.66 -7.45 3.90
N VAL A 340 15.50 -7.34 3.24
CA VAL A 340 14.48 -8.39 3.22
C VAL A 340 14.16 -8.77 1.78
N LYS A 341 14.21 -10.07 1.48
CA LYS A 341 13.72 -10.59 0.22
C LYS A 341 12.20 -10.70 0.25
N THR A 342 11.53 -10.03 -0.70
CA THR A 342 10.08 -10.00 -0.84
C THR A 342 9.66 -10.39 -2.26
N VAL A 343 8.35 -10.55 -2.49
CA VAL A 343 7.80 -10.71 -3.86
C VAL A 343 8.10 -9.50 -4.76
N MET A 344 8.46 -8.37 -4.18
CA MET A 344 8.86 -7.16 -4.90
C MET A 344 10.38 -7.02 -5.02
N GLY A 345 11.14 -8.12 -4.89
CA GLY A 345 12.59 -8.12 -4.84
C GLY A 345 13.13 -7.80 -3.45
N GLU A 346 14.44 -7.61 -3.35
CA GLU A 346 15.09 -7.24 -2.09
C GLU A 346 14.75 -5.78 -1.73
N LYS A 347 14.32 -5.56 -0.47
CA LYS A 347 13.99 -4.26 0.09
C LYS A 347 14.89 -3.95 1.27
N LYS A 348 15.31 -2.69 1.36
CA LYS A 348 16.11 -2.15 2.44
C LYS A 348 15.58 -0.78 2.82
N TRP A 349 15.56 -0.50 4.13
CA TRP A 349 15.06 0.76 4.67
C TRP A 349 16.20 1.60 5.25
N ASP A 350 16.04 2.90 5.17
CA ASP A 350 16.90 3.86 5.86
C ASP A 350 16.50 4.05 7.33
N GLN A 351 17.16 4.95 8.02
CA GLN A 351 16.90 5.22 9.44
C GLN A 351 15.53 5.85 9.70
N LYS A 352 14.92 6.49 8.69
CA LYS A 352 13.58 7.08 8.79
C LYS A 352 12.47 6.06 8.55
N GLY A 353 12.77 4.93 7.91
CA GLY A 353 11.81 3.92 7.49
C GLY A 353 11.38 4.06 6.02
N ASP A 354 12.10 4.85 5.22
CA ASP A 354 11.91 4.93 3.79
C ASP A 354 12.69 3.85 3.06
N LEU A 355 12.18 3.36 1.92
CA LEU A 355 12.97 2.48 1.05
C LEU A 355 14.20 3.22 0.53
N THR A 356 15.36 2.56 0.58
CA THR A 356 16.61 3.12 0.04
C THR A 356 16.61 3.23 -1.48
N VAL A 357 15.76 2.46 -2.15
CA VAL A 357 15.53 2.51 -3.59
C VAL A 357 14.02 2.43 -3.83
N SER A 358 13.48 3.42 -4.52
CA SER A 358 12.14 3.40 -5.05
C SER A 358 12.14 3.94 -6.48
N ASP A 359 11.48 3.23 -7.38
CA ASP A 359 11.39 3.60 -8.79
C ASP A 359 9.96 4.00 -9.11
N TYR A 360 9.74 5.28 -9.39
CA TYR A 360 8.51 5.72 -10.03
C TYR A 360 8.66 5.65 -11.54
N VAL A 361 7.61 5.19 -12.18
CA VAL A 361 7.48 5.11 -13.64
C VAL A 361 6.14 5.67 -14.08
N VAL A 362 5.96 5.87 -15.35
CA VAL A 362 4.70 6.36 -15.92
C VAL A 362 3.93 5.22 -16.56
N TYR A 363 2.63 5.22 -16.32
CA TYR A 363 1.66 4.31 -16.94
C TYR A 363 0.69 5.10 -17.79
N GLN A 364 0.03 4.41 -18.70
CA GLN A 364 -1.07 4.95 -19.48
C GLN A 364 -2.26 3.98 -19.46
N TRP A 365 -3.45 4.52 -19.28
CA TRP A 365 -4.70 3.80 -19.44
C TRP A 365 -5.04 3.68 -20.94
N ASP A 366 -5.50 2.50 -21.35
CA ASP A 366 -5.87 2.19 -22.72
C ASP A 366 -7.38 2.24 -22.98
N LYS A 367 -7.77 1.97 -24.22
CA LYS A 367 -9.18 1.95 -24.69
C LYS A 367 -10.01 0.83 -24.06
N ASP A 368 -9.38 -0.20 -23.52
CA ASP A 368 -10.03 -1.34 -22.86
C ASP A 368 -10.14 -1.14 -21.34
N GLY A 369 -9.73 0.04 -20.85
CA GLY A 369 -9.77 0.38 -19.43
C GLY A 369 -8.72 -0.37 -18.60
N LYS A 370 -7.58 -0.66 -19.22
CA LYS A 370 -6.41 -1.25 -18.55
C LYS A 370 -5.25 -0.28 -18.58
N TYR A 371 -4.40 -0.35 -17.57
CA TYR A 371 -3.19 0.49 -17.51
C TYR A 371 -1.93 -0.35 -17.74
N HIS A 372 -1.00 0.23 -18.45
CA HIS A 372 0.27 -0.40 -18.80
C HIS A 372 1.42 0.55 -18.50
N GLN A 373 2.49 0.00 -17.92
CA GLN A 373 3.74 0.71 -17.72
C GLN A 373 4.32 1.10 -19.09
N LEU A 374 4.68 2.37 -19.22
CA LEU A 374 5.35 2.86 -20.40
C LEU A 374 6.86 2.61 -20.31
N GLU A 375 7.51 2.33 -21.45
CA GLU A 375 8.96 2.21 -21.49
C GLU A 375 9.62 3.55 -21.11
N LYS A 376 10.71 3.48 -20.34
CA LYS A 376 11.51 4.68 -20.05
C LYS A 376 12.00 5.25 -21.38
N GLN A 377 11.54 6.44 -21.72
CA GLN A 377 12.12 7.15 -22.86
C GLN A 377 13.56 7.50 -22.52
N LYS A 378 14.49 7.13 -23.41
CA LYS A 378 15.94 7.34 -23.29
C LYS A 378 16.30 8.82 -23.43
#